data_7f92dc74d5b4bd7910a8ffd910e76460
#
_entry.id   7f92dc74d5b4bd7910a8ffd910e76460
#
_cell.length_a   1.000
_cell.length_b   1.000
_cell.length_c   1.000
_cell.angle_alpha   90.00
_cell.angle_beta   90.00
_cell.angle_gamma   90.00
#
_symmetry.space_group_name_H-M   'P 1'
#
loop_
_entity.id
_entity.type
_entity.pdbx_description
1 polymer ?
#
loop_
_entity_poly.entity_id
_entity_poly.type
_entity_poly.pdbx_seq_one_letter_code
_entity_poly.pdbx_strand_id
1 'polypeptide(L)'
;MMCSSHEAAQAANRGKKFRKSWVVALLPLPLWLPFYAVAGSQELMMTITAEVVGQPCSLRPGDEIIPVDFGNINNKELLRDGRTPSRSFQLHLDECDPSIADSVSVTFSGVASEESALLALSADSQAKGIAIGLEQGSQALPINKPSRAFTLAEGSNVLDFAAYVQLLPSAQTGVTPGNFNATVNFTLDYD
;
A
#
# COMPACT_ATOMS: atom_id res chain seq x y z
N MET A 1 20.61 33.94 -16.99
CA MET A 1 22.07 33.78 -16.79
C MET A 1 22.30 32.29 -16.79
N MET A 2 22.63 31.74 -17.93
CA MET A 2 23.99 31.50 -18.40
C MET A 2 24.64 30.40 -17.55
N CYS A 3 25.02 29.34 -18.04
CA CYS A 3 25.85 28.78 -19.15
C CYS A 3 26.59 27.64 -18.48
N SER A 4 27.01 26.58 -18.98
CA SER A 4 27.50 26.12 -20.27
C SER A 4 28.27 24.85 -19.97
N SER A 5 28.01 23.74 -20.60
CA SER A 5 28.73 23.23 -21.77
C SER A 5 30.18 22.74 -21.55
N HIS A 6 30.41 21.62 -22.22
CA HIS A 6 31.60 21.24 -22.94
C HIS A 6 32.67 20.44 -22.18
N GLU A 7 33.45 19.53 -22.73
CA GLU A 7 33.77 19.27 -24.12
C GLU A 7 34.56 17.94 -24.24
N ALA A 8 34.44 17.34 -25.34
CA ALA A 8 35.21 16.21 -25.83
C ALA A 8 36.69 16.59 -26.09
N ALA A 9 37.59 15.67 -25.95
CA ALA A 9 38.94 15.79 -26.51
C ALA A 9 39.36 14.51 -27.24
N GLN A 10 39.42 14.61 -28.55
CA GLN A 10 40.19 13.77 -29.47
C GLN A 10 41.68 14.09 -29.37
N ALA A 11 42.55 13.12 -29.50
CA ALA A 11 43.92 13.28 -30.00
C ALA A 11 44.41 11.93 -30.54
N ALA A 12 44.41 11.76 -31.78
CA ALA A 12 45.46 12.07 -32.75
C ALA A 12 46.61 11.05 -32.74
N ASN A 13 46.56 10.24 -33.72
CA ASN A 13 47.49 9.50 -34.56
C ASN A 13 48.88 10.14 -34.69
N ARG A 14 49.92 9.37 -34.49
CA ARG A 14 51.26 9.59 -35.12
C ARG A 14 51.87 8.28 -35.58
N GLY A 15 51.91 8.15 -36.87
CA GLY A 15 52.64 7.10 -37.55
C GLY A 15 54.14 7.21 -37.38
N LYS A 16 54.81 6.08 -37.31
CA LYS A 16 56.22 5.97 -37.60
C LYS A 16 56.45 4.83 -38.58
N LYS A 17 56.86 5.21 -39.77
CA LYS A 17 57.44 4.31 -40.78
C LYS A 17 58.74 3.73 -40.24
N PHE A 18 58.93 2.42 -40.31
CA PHE A 18 60.23 1.80 -40.20
C PHE A 18 60.42 0.76 -41.28
N ARG A 19 61.66 0.81 -41.80
CA ARG A 19 62.20 0.24 -43.01
C ARG A 19 62.17 -1.27 -43.02
N LYS A 20 62.01 -1.79 -44.24
CA LYS A 20 62.30 -3.19 -44.63
C LYS A 20 63.69 -3.61 -44.26
N SER A 21 63.83 -4.70 -43.55
CA SER A 21 65.01 -5.51 -43.55
C SER A 21 64.58 -6.97 -43.67
N TRP A 22 65.02 -7.57 -44.74
CA TRP A 22 64.75 -8.97 -45.02
C TRP A 22 65.80 -9.82 -44.23
N VAL A 23 65.26 -10.57 -43.28
CA VAL A 23 65.96 -11.68 -42.65
C VAL A 23 65.10 -12.90 -42.82
N VAL A 24 65.56 -13.82 -43.64
CA VAL A 24 64.94 -15.15 -43.79
C VAL A 24 65.32 -15.93 -42.54
N ALA A 25 64.40 -16.09 -41.64
CA ALA A 25 64.54 -17.00 -40.50
C ALA A 25 63.56 -18.18 -40.71
N LEU A 26 64.13 -19.36 -40.81
CA LEU A 26 63.45 -20.63 -40.75
C LEU A 26 62.71 -20.70 -39.43
N LEU A 27 61.35 -20.64 -39.47
CA LEU A 27 60.49 -20.87 -38.32
C LEU A 27 60.16 -22.35 -38.24
N PRO A 28 60.29 -22.98 -37.07
CA PRO A 28 59.71 -24.28 -36.81
C PRO A 28 58.18 -24.16 -36.74
N LEU A 29 57.46 -25.07 -37.38
CA LEU A 29 56.01 -25.19 -37.38
C LEU A 29 55.53 -25.43 -35.96
N PRO A 30 54.70 -24.56 -35.36
CA PRO A 30 54.07 -24.89 -34.11
C PRO A 30 52.95 -25.92 -34.37
N LEU A 31 53.05 -27.05 -33.73
CA LEU A 31 52.03 -28.09 -33.66
C LEU A 31 50.83 -27.52 -32.90
N TRP A 32 49.83 -27.02 -33.61
CA TRP A 32 48.57 -26.56 -33.02
C TRP A 32 47.77 -27.78 -32.54
N LEU A 33 47.87 -28.10 -31.27
CA LEU A 33 46.95 -29.02 -30.61
C LEU A 33 45.65 -28.28 -30.40
N PRO A 34 44.49 -28.81 -30.86
CA PRO A 34 43.22 -28.20 -30.55
C PRO A 34 42.90 -28.38 -29.05
N PHE A 35 42.88 -27.28 -28.32
CA PHE A 35 42.32 -27.27 -26.97
C PHE A 35 40.81 -27.45 -27.07
N TYR A 36 40.31 -28.66 -26.80
CA TYR A 36 38.91 -28.88 -26.61
C TYR A 36 38.49 -28.26 -25.27
N ALA A 37 37.84 -27.10 -25.30
CA ALA A 37 37.19 -26.52 -24.15
C ALA A 37 35.98 -27.39 -23.82
N VAL A 38 36.08 -28.19 -22.77
CA VAL A 38 34.92 -28.88 -22.18
C VAL A 38 34.11 -27.80 -21.47
N ALA A 39 33.02 -27.36 -22.10
CA ALA A 39 32.02 -26.53 -21.45
C ALA A 39 31.27 -27.42 -20.43
N GLY A 40 31.69 -27.35 -19.19
CA GLY A 40 30.97 -27.95 -18.08
C GLY A 40 29.63 -27.20 -17.88
N SER A 41 28.52 -27.83 -18.19
CA SER A 41 27.20 -27.34 -17.79
C SER A 41 27.09 -27.43 -16.27
N GLN A 42 27.08 -26.28 -15.59
CA GLN A 42 26.75 -26.22 -14.18
C GLN A 42 25.23 -26.26 -14.07
N GLU A 43 24.70 -27.37 -13.59
CA GLU A 43 23.29 -27.43 -13.20
C GLU A 43 23.11 -26.63 -11.91
N LEU A 44 22.46 -25.47 -12.00
CA LEU A 44 22.00 -24.74 -10.83
C LEU A 44 20.72 -25.38 -10.33
N MET A 45 20.77 -26.00 -9.15
CA MET A 45 19.55 -26.42 -8.43
C MET A 45 18.95 -25.20 -7.71
N MET A 46 17.73 -24.84 -8.07
CA MET A 46 16.92 -23.86 -7.34
C MET A 46 15.86 -24.62 -6.55
N THR A 47 15.94 -24.54 -5.23
CA THR A 47 14.91 -25.10 -4.34
C THR A 47 13.92 -23.99 -4.00
N ILE A 48 12.65 -24.18 -4.33
CA ILE A 48 11.56 -23.27 -3.98
C ILE A 48 10.79 -23.95 -2.85
N THR A 49 10.80 -23.33 -1.68
CA THR A 49 9.99 -23.76 -0.54
C THR A 49 8.85 -22.77 -0.39
N ALA A 50 7.62 -23.22 -0.36
CA ALA A 50 6.43 -22.44 -0.11
C ALA A 50 5.57 -23.18 0.91
N GLU A 51 4.97 -22.44 1.83
CA GLU A 51 3.97 -22.93 2.77
C GLU A 51 2.60 -22.41 2.32
N VAL A 52 1.62 -23.30 2.27
CA VAL A 52 0.22 -22.93 2.02
C VAL A 52 -0.46 -22.81 3.37
N VAL A 53 -0.76 -21.58 3.77
CA VAL A 53 -1.51 -21.30 5.01
C VAL A 53 -3.00 -21.30 4.74
N GLY A 54 -3.77 -21.95 5.61
CA GLY A 54 -5.23 -21.90 5.58
C GLY A 54 -5.70 -20.49 5.93
N GLN A 55 -6.71 -19.98 5.23
CA GLN A 55 -7.38 -18.74 5.56
C GLN A 55 -8.47 -19.03 6.60
N PRO A 56 -8.49 -18.36 7.76
CA PRO A 56 -9.44 -18.69 8.83
C PRO A 56 -10.90 -18.40 8.47
N CYS A 57 -11.15 -17.34 7.70
CA CYS A 57 -12.48 -16.90 7.26
C CYS A 57 -12.44 -16.41 5.81
N SER A 58 -13.58 -16.41 5.15
CA SER A 58 -13.82 -15.76 3.86
C SER A 58 -14.60 -14.45 4.07
N LEU A 59 -14.18 -13.36 3.42
CA LEU A 59 -15.00 -12.13 3.39
C LEU A 59 -16.25 -12.42 2.55
N ARG A 60 -17.44 -12.04 3.06
CA ARG A 60 -18.70 -12.23 2.32
C ARG A 60 -18.65 -11.47 1.00
N PRO A 61 -19.03 -12.10 -0.13
CA PRO A 61 -19.12 -11.40 -1.41
C PRO A 61 -20.06 -10.19 -1.34
N GLY A 62 -19.55 -9.03 -1.73
CA GLY A 62 -20.24 -7.73 -1.64
C GLY A 62 -19.74 -6.83 -0.52
N ASP A 63 -19.02 -7.36 0.47
CA ASP A 63 -18.42 -6.57 1.56
C ASP A 63 -17.04 -6.00 1.19
N GLU A 64 -16.57 -6.20 -0.03
CA GLU A 64 -15.33 -5.58 -0.54
C GLU A 64 -15.46 -4.05 -0.65
N ILE A 65 -16.71 -3.56 -0.79
CA ILE A 65 -17.03 -2.14 -0.83
C ILE A 65 -18.29 -1.90 0.03
N ILE A 66 -18.11 -1.26 1.17
CA ILE A 66 -19.20 -0.94 2.09
C ILE A 66 -19.50 0.55 2.03
N PRO A 67 -20.59 0.97 1.40
CA PRO A 67 -20.99 2.38 1.37
C PRO A 67 -21.60 2.81 2.72
N VAL A 68 -21.10 3.92 3.26
CA VAL A 68 -21.69 4.57 4.44
C VAL A 68 -22.23 5.92 4.03
N ASP A 69 -23.54 6.05 3.97
CA ASP A 69 -24.22 7.29 3.59
C ASP A 69 -24.60 8.11 4.84
N PHE A 70 -24.09 9.32 4.94
CA PHE A 70 -24.43 10.26 6.00
C PHE A 70 -25.66 11.10 5.68
N GLY A 71 -26.14 11.09 4.43
CA GLY A 71 -27.23 11.92 3.98
C GLY A 71 -26.92 13.42 4.05
N ASN A 72 -27.93 14.23 4.28
CA ASN A 72 -27.78 15.67 4.45
C ASN A 72 -27.44 16.02 5.90
N ILE A 73 -26.29 16.64 6.12
CA ILE A 73 -25.83 17.07 7.42
C ILE A 73 -26.18 18.55 7.62
N ASN A 74 -26.87 18.83 8.72
CA ASN A 74 -27.21 20.19 9.10
C ASN A 74 -25.99 20.88 9.73
N ASN A 75 -25.48 21.92 9.05
CA ASN A 75 -24.31 22.67 9.50
C ASN A 75 -24.48 23.27 10.90
N LYS A 76 -25.68 23.78 11.25
CA LYS A 76 -25.96 24.36 12.58
C LYS A 76 -25.89 23.31 13.69
N GLU A 77 -26.38 22.11 13.42
CA GLU A 77 -26.32 20.99 14.38
C GLU A 77 -24.87 20.53 14.54
N LEU A 78 -24.14 20.38 13.44
CA LEU A 78 -22.74 19.99 13.47
C LEU A 78 -21.87 21.01 14.25
N LEU A 79 -22.10 22.31 14.09
CA LEU A 79 -21.40 23.35 14.84
C LEU A 79 -21.77 23.36 16.32
N ARG A 80 -23.01 23.00 16.66
CA ARG A 80 -23.47 22.94 18.06
C ARG A 80 -22.94 21.71 18.79
N ASP A 81 -23.01 20.54 18.13
CA ASP A 81 -22.79 19.25 18.75
C ASP A 81 -21.34 18.73 18.52
N GLY A 82 -20.60 19.34 17.59
CA GLY A 82 -19.22 18.98 17.23
C GLY A 82 -19.12 17.74 16.34
N ARG A 83 -20.16 16.89 16.30
CA ARG A 83 -20.20 15.67 15.49
C ARG A 83 -21.64 15.27 15.14
N THR A 84 -21.77 14.44 14.11
CA THR A 84 -23.06 13.81 13.77
C THR A 84 -23.33 12.57 14.64
N PRO A 85 -24.57 12.12 14.70
CA PRO A 85 -24.86 10.75 15.13
C PRO A 85 -24.11 9.74 14.28
N SER A 86 -23.69 8.64 14.91
CA SER A 86 -22.96 7.56 14.23
C SER A 86 -23.88 6.77 13.30
N ARG A 87 -23.34 6.32 12.16
CA ARG A 87 -23.97 5.44 11.19
C ARG A 87 -23.30 4.09 11.26
N SER A 88 -24.07 3.05 11.61
CA SER A 88 -23.58 1.68 11.70
C SER A 88 -23.30 1.11 10.32
N PHE A 89 -22.26 0.29 10.23
CA PHE A 89 -21.96 -0.58 9.10
C PHE A 89 -21.37 -1.89 9.61
N GLN A 90 -21.41 -2.93 8.80
CA GLN A 90 -21.03 -4.28 9.18
C GLN A 90 -20.06 -4.87 8.15
N LEU A 91 -19.13 -5.68 8.64
CA LEU A 91 -18.29 -6.59 7.88
C LEU A 91 -18.74 -8.01 8.20
N HIS A 92 -19.02 -8.82 7.19
CA HIS A 92 -19.42 -10.20 7.36
C HIS A 92 -18.29 -11.13 6.96
N LEU A 93 -17.94 -12.01 7.88
CA LEU A 93 -16.97 -13.08 7.65
C LEU A 93 -17.74 -14.41 7.63
N ASP A 94 -17.57 -15.18 6.59
CA ASP A 94 -18.20 -16.49 6.42
C ASP A 94 -17.15 -17.60 6.44
N GLU A 95 -17.61 -18.82 6.66
CA GLU A 95 -16.76 -20.05 6.65
C GLU A 95 -15.59 -19.97 7.64
N CYS A 96 -15.81 -19.30 8.78
CA CYS A 96 -14.75 -19.17 9.79
C CYS A 96 -14.47 -20.51 10.48
N ASP A 97 -13.17 -20.77 10.69
CA ASP A 97 -12.66 -21.93 11.44
C ASP A 97 -11.80 -21.43 12.61
N PRO A 98 -12.36 -21.44 13.84
CA PRO A 98 -11.64 -21.00 15.03
C PRO A 98 -10.45 -21.89 15.43
N SER A 99 -10.28 -23.06 14.78
CA SER A 99 -9.10 -23.89 15.01
C SER A 99 -7.85 -23.38 14.27
N ILE A 100 -8.03 -22.49 13.27
CA ILE A 100 -6.95 -21.85 12.53
C ILE A 100 -6.59 -20.51 13.18
N ALA A 101 -7.59 -19.70 13.53
CA ALA A 101 -7.42 -18.45 14.30
C ALA A 101 -8.70 -18.20 15.11
N ASP A 102 -8.57 -17.84 16.38
CA ASP A 102 -9.71 -17.66 17.29
C ASP A 102 -10.18 -16.21 17.39
N SER A 103 -9.42 -15.28 16.82
CA SER A 103 -9.76 -13.87 16.84
C SER A 103 -9.35 -13.14 15.57
N VAL A 104 -9.98 -11.99 15.35
CA VAL A 104 -9.68 -11.08 14.23
C VAL A 104 -9.72 -9.64 14.68
N SER A 105 -8.76 -8.85 14.26
CA SER A 105 -8.78 -7.40 14.36
C SER A 105 -8.88 -6.75 12.98
N VAL A 106 -9.43 -5.55 12.91
CA VAL A 106 -9.62 -4.80 11.66
C VAL A 106 -8.84 -3.50 11.73
N THR A 107 -7.96 -3.28 10.77
CA THR A 107 -7.24 -2.01 10.62
C THR A 107 -7.81 -1.23 9.46
N PHE A 108 -8.36 -0.03 9.72
CA PHE A 108 -8.82 0.88 8.71
C PHE A 108 -7.70 1.85 8.33
N SER A 109 -7.17 1.73 7.10
CA SER A 109 -6.02 2.48 6.60
C SER A 109 -6.43 3.57 5.62
N GLY A 110 -6.02 4.81 5.90
CA GLY A 110 -6.36 5.97 5.07
C GLY A 110 -5.50 7.18 5.39
N VAL A 111 -5.79 8.28 4.68
CA VAL A 111 -5.11 9.56 4.91
C VAL A 111 -5.67 10.20 6.17
N ALA A 112 -4.80 10.50 7.12
CA ALA A 112 -5.19 11.19 8.35
C ALA A 112 -5.57 12.66 8.08
N SER A 113 -6.57 13.16 8.81
CA SER A 113 -6.90 14.58 8.84
C SER A 113 -5.90 15.36 9.72
N GLU A 114 -6.17 16.63 10.02
CA GLU A 114 -5.40 17.39 11.00
C GLU A 114 -5.43 16.74 12.40
N GLU A 115 -6.51 16.03 12.73
CA GLU A 115 -6.56 15.12 13.85
C GLU A 115 -6.20 13.71 13.38
N SER A 116 -5.04 13.23 13.77
CA SER A 116 -4.44 11.98 13.28
C SER A 116 -5.28 10.72 13.51
N ALA A 117 -6.29 10.79 14.38
CA ALA A 117 -7.24 9.70 14.62
C ALA A 117 -8.39 9.64 13.61
N LEU A 118 -8.61 10.72 12.85
CA LEU A 118 -9.73 10.88 11.93
C LEU A 118 -9.28 10.75 10.47
N LEU A 119 -10.14 10.22 9.64
CA LEU A 119 -9.94 10.09 8.19
C LEU A 119 -10.19 11.43 7.51
N ALA A 120 -9.25 11.88 6.69
CA ALA A 120 -9.41 13.06 5.85
C ALA A 120 -10.44 12.81 4.74
N LEU A 121 -11.09 13.89 4.31
CA LEU A 121 -11.90 13.86 3.10
C LEU A 121 -11.02 13.73 1.85
N SER A 122 -11.57 13.15 0.80
CA SER A 122 -10.92 13.11 -0.50
C SER A 122 -10.68 14.52 -1.05
N ALA A 123 -9.62 14.69 -1.84
CA ALA A 123 -9.17 16.01 -2.30
C ALA A 123 -10.20 16.76 -3.18
N ASP A 124 -11.09 16.00 -3.85
CA ASP A 124 -12.18 16.50 -4.69
C ASP A 124 -13.42 16.94 -3.89
N SER A 125 -13.44 16.72 -2.57
CA SER A 125 -14.53 17.15 -1.71
C SER A 125 -14.64 18.67 -1.66
N GLN A 126 -15.87 19.18 -1.80
CA GLN A 126 -16.18 20.61 -1.71
C GLN A 126 -16.29 21.09 -0.26
N ALA A 127 -16.87 20.24 0.61
CA ALA A 127 -16.96 20.53 2.04
C ALA A 127 -15.55 20.61 2.66
N LYS A 128 -15.37 21.55 3.61
CA LYS A 128 -14.12 21.72 4.36
C LYS A 128 -14.41 21.92 5.84
N GLY A 129 -13.41 21.59 6.67
CA GLY A 129 -13.50 21.78 8.13
C GLY A 129 -14.13 20.58 8.85
N ILE A 130 -14.25 19.44 8.19
CA ILE A 130 -14.78 18.22 8.75
C ILE A 130 -13.88 17.02 8.41
N ALA A 131 -13.99 15.95 9.19
CA ALA A 131 -13.33 14.68 8.98
C ALA A 131 -14.27 13.53 9.38
N ILE A 132 -13.89 12.30 9.02
CA ILE A 132 -14.65 11.10 9.35
C ILE A 132 -14.01 10.38 10.53
N GLY A 133 -14.77 10.14 11.58
CA GLY A 133 -14.37 9.28 12.69
C GLY A 133 -14.98 7.90 12.56
N LEU A 134 -14.26 6.89 13.05
CA LEU A 134 -14.75 5.51 13.14
C LEU A 134 -14.95 5.12 14.61
N GLU A 135 -15.83 4.17 14.87
CA GLU A 135 -16.14 3.63 16.18
C GLU A 135 -16.31 2.12 16.14
N GLN A 136 -15.89 1.47 17.22
CA GLN A 136 -16.22 0.09 17.53
C GLN A 136 -16.93 0.06 18.89
N GLY A 137 -18.22 -0.30 18.92
CA GLY A 137 -19.00 -0.37 20.16
C GLY A 137 -18.97 0.95 20.94
N SER A 138 -19.24 2.08 20.29
CA SER A 138 -19.27 3.45 20.86
C SER A 138 -17.90 3.96 21.38
N GLN A 139 -16.80 3.27 21.10
CA GLN A 139 -15.45 3.76 21.38
C GLN A 139 -14.79 4.20 20.08
N ALA A 140 -14.11 5.35 20.13
CA ALA A 140 -13.38 5.85 18.97
C ALA A 140 -12.34 4.83 18.51
N LEU A 141 -12.34 4.56 17.21
CA LEU A 141 -11.38 3.71 16.52
C LEU A 141 -10.50 4.59 15.64
N PRO A 142 -9.27 4.90 16.06
CA PRO A 142 -8.36 5.71 15.24
C PRO A 142 -8.02 4.98 13.95
N ILE A 143 -7.96 5.71 12.82
CA ILE A 143 -7.46 5.15 11.57
C ILE A 143 -5.99 4.75 11.70
N ASN A 144 -5.55 3.82 10.85
CA ASN A 144 -4.19 3.28 10.84
C ASN A 144 -3.78 2.58 12.15
N LYS A 145 -4.77 2.16 12.94
CA LYS A 145 -4.57 1.35 14.13
C LYS A 145 -5.55 0.19 14.15
N PRO A 146 -5.15 -0.97 14.70
CA PRO A 146 -6.05 -2.12 14.80
C PRO A 146 -7.22 -1.81 15.74
N SER A 147 -8.36 -2.39 15.42
CA SER A 147 -9.54 -2.44 16.30
C SER A 147 -9.25 -3.34 17.52
N ARG A 148 -10.18 -3.36 18.46
CA ARG A 148 -10.21 -4.45 19.45
C ARG A 148 -10.54 -5.74 18.72
N ALA A 149 -9.90 -6.83 19.13
CA ALA A 149 -10.14 -8.15 18.57
C ALA A 149 -11.59 -8.59 18.77
N PHE A 150 -12.15 -9.21 17.74
CA PHE A 150 -13.41 -9.94 17.80
C PHE A 150 -13.08 -11.43 17.94
N THR A 151 -13.74 -12.09 18.87
CA THR A 151 -13.64 -13.56 18.98
C THR A 151 -14.44 -14.19 17.84
N LEU A 152 -13.82 -15.12 17.12
CA LEU A 152 -14.44 -15.84 16.02
C LEU A 152 -15.23 -17.05 16.54
N ALA A 153 -16.43 -17.23 15.98
CA ALA A 153 -17.21 -18.45 16.10
C ALA A 153 -17.13 -19.26 14.80
N GLU A 154 -17.39 -20.54 14.86
CA GLU A 154 -17.48 -21.38 13.66
C GLU A 154 -18.59 -20.88 12.72
N GLY A 155 -18.29 -20.79 11.42
CA GLY A 155 -19.21 -20.37 10.39
C GLY A 155 -19.24 -18.86 10.19
N SER A 156 -20.41 -18.21 10.32
CA SER A 156 -20.58 -16.79 9.99
C SER A 156 -20.39 -15.88 11.21
N ASN A 157 -19.63 -14.82 11.04
CA ASN A 157 -19.39 -13.77 12.05
C ASN A 157 -19.74 -12.40 11.48
N VAL A 158 -20.18 -11.48 12.33
CA VAL A 158 -20.53 -10.10 11.98
C VAL A 158 -19.68 -9.16 12.84
N LEU A 159 -18.93 -8.30 12.20
CA LEU A 159 -18.11 -7.30 12.87
C LEU A 159 -18.81 -5.94 12.75
N ASP A 160 -19.27 -5.41 13.87
CA ASP A 160 -20.04 -4.16 13.94
C ASP A 160 -19.12 -2.96 14.14
N PHE A 161 -19.27 -1.98 13.26
CA PHE A 161 -18.61 -0.69 13.31
C PHE A 161 -19.58 0.45 13.08
N ALA A 162 -19.14 1.66 13.35
CA ALA A 162 -19.88 2.85 13.00
C ALA A 162 -18.94 3.96 12.54
N ALA A 163 -19.49 4.90 11.76
CA ALA A 163 -18.78 6.09 11.32
C ALA A 163 -19.59 7.34 11.63
N TYR A 164 -18.91 8.46 11.82
CA TYR A 164 -19.53 9.76 12.07
C TYR A 164 -18.72 10.87 11.40
N VAL A 165 -19.36 12.01 11.19
CA VAL A 165 -18.68 13.22 10.73
C VAL A 165 -18.35 14.09 11.93
N GLN A 166 -17.11 14.52 12.05
CA GLN A 166 -16.62 15.37 13.13
C GLN A 166 -16.18 16.73 12.61
N LEU A 167 -16.53 17.77 13.35
CA LEU A 167 -16.01 19.13 13.15
C LEU A 167 -14.54 19.17 13.55
N LEU A 168 -13.71 19.72 12.67
CA LEU A 168 -12.29 19.89 12.96
C LEU A 168 -12.02 21.13 13.81
N PRO A 169 -11.01 21.15 14.67
CA PRO A 169 -10.67 22.29 15.51
C PRO A 169 -10.41 23.58 14.71
N SER A 170 -9.86 23.45 13.52
CA SER A 170 -9.62 24.57 12.59
C SER A 170 -10.91 25.23 12.08
N ALA A 171 -12.06 24.57 12.16
CA ALA A 171 -13.32 25.00 11.59
C ALA A 171 -14.39 25.38 12.62
N GLN A 172 -14.01 25.63 13.86
CA GLN A 172 -14.99 26.00 14.92
C GLN A 172 -15.77 27.30 14.61
N THR A 173 -15.25 28.16 13.75
CA THR A 173 -15.92 29.39 13.31
C THR A 173 -16.82 29.19 12.10
N GLY A 174 -16.80 28.02 11.47
CA GLY A 174 -17.64 27.67 10.34
C GLY A 174 -17.08 26.58 9.45
N VAL A 175 -17.96 25.79 8.89
CA VAL A 175 -17.70 24.72 7.94
C VAL A 175 -18.03 25.24 6.54
N THR A 176 -17.21 24.94 5.54
CA THR A 176 -17.57 25.17 4.14
C THR A 176 -18.56 24.08 3.71
N PRO A 177 -19.79 24.44 3.34
CA PRO A 177 -20.75 23.47 2.85
C PRO A 177 -20.38 22.92 1.48
N GLY A 178 -20.82 21.73 1.17
CA GLY A 178 -20.64 21.08 -0.13
C GLY A 178 -20.70 19.58 -0.04
N ASN A 179 -20.60 18.93 -1.18
CA ASN A 179 -20.50 17.48 -1.25
C ASN A 179 -19.12 17.05 -0.76
N PHE A 180 -19.09 15.89 -0.14
CA PHE A 180 -17.83 15.28 0.30
C PHE A 180 -17.88 13.76 0.14
N ASN A 181 -16.70 13.18 0.02
CA ASN A 181 -16.45 11.76 0.07
C ASN A 181 -15.16 11.50 0.84
N ALA A 182 -15.01 10.28 1.32
CA ALA A 182 -13.77 9.77 1.89
C ALA A 182 -13.69 8.28 1.60
N THR A 183 -12.48 7.77 1.38
CA THR A 183 -12.24 6.36 1.15
C THR A 183 -11.21 5.86 2.15
N VAL A 184 -11.49 4.71 2.75
CA VAL A 184 -10.60 4.01 3.67
C VAL A 184 -10.52 2.55 3.22
N ASN A 185 -9.33 1.96 3.30
CA ASN A 185 -9.15 0.53 3.09
C ASN A 185 -9.18 -0.18 4.43
N PHE A 186 -9.66 -1.41 4.47
CA PHE A 186 -9.57 -2.23 5.67
C PHE A 186 -8.71 -3.47 5.43
N THR A 187 -8.05 -3.92 6.49
CA THR A 187 -7.27 -5.15 6.53
C THR A 187 -7.75 -5.97 7.72
N LEU A 188 -7.87 -7.27 7.53
CA LEU A 188 -8.22 -8.24 8.55
C LEU A 188 -6.92 -8.92 9.01
N ASP A 189 -6.62 -8.83 10.30
CA ASP A 189 -5.48 -9.45 10.94
C ASP A 189 -6.01 -10.52 11.90
N TYR A 190 -5.64 -11.77 11.66
CA TYR A 190 -6.10 -12.95 12.40
C TYR A 190 -5.04 -13.40 13.37
N ASP A 191 -5.43 -13.73 14.61
CA ASP A 191 -4.56 -14.21 15.70
C ASP A 191 -5.03 -15.57 16.26
#